data_5f3fa964b5004726005145e5bfc7c855
#
_entry.id   5f3fa964b5004726005145e5bfc7c855
#
_cell.length_a   1.000
_cell.length_b   1.000
_cell.length_c   1.000
_cell.angle_alpha   90.00
_cell.angle_beta   90.00
_cell.angle_gamma   90.00
#
_symmetry.space_group_name_H-M   'P 1'
#
loop_
_entity.id
_entity.type
_entity.pdbx_description
1 polymer ?
#
loop_
_entity_poly.entity_id
_entity_poly.type
_entity_poly.pdbx_seq_one_letter_code
_entity_poly.pdbx_strand_id
1 'polypeptide(L)'
;METTNREIEGKTSCWYAVYTAGRAEKKVKERLDKAGIESYLPLQSVIRLWNNRKRKVMIPVVPGYIFVHLPVGDVAKVKSVKGVSFLLREEGRYVSIPECQMEVFRSMVENTGEFIEFAEELTPGITVRVTRGQLEGATGKNKLMLRIAGLGCALVTVASDAIEKVR
;
A
#
# COMPACT_ATOMS: atom_id res chain seq x y z
N MET A 1 29.21 21.43 8.12
CA MET A 1 28.31 21.31 6.94
C MET A 1 27.76 19.89 6.71
N GLU A 2 28.39 18.85 7.21
CA GLU A 2 27.85 17.48 7.13
C GLU A 2 26.67 17.21 8.06
N THR A 3 26.54 17.98 9.14
CA THR A 3 25.42 17.88 10.08
C THR A 3 24.07 18.30 9.51
N THR A 4 24.07 19.20 8.52
CA THR A 4 22.84 19.73 7.93
C THR A 4 22.09 18.70 7.06
N ASN A 5 22.80 17.84 6.36
CA ASN A 5 22.16 16.82 5.51
C ASN A 5 21.53 15.69 6.33
N ARG A 6 22.17 15.26 7.41
CA ARG A 6 21.61 14.24 8.30
C ARG A 6 20.38 14.72 9.07
N GLU A 7 20.38 16.00 9.47
CA GLU A 7 19.23 16.61 10.14
C GLU A 7 18.06 16.80 9.18
N ILE A 8 18.33 17.11 7.90
CA ILE A 8 17.31 17.23 6.87
C ILE A 8 16.74 15.85 6.52
N GLU A 9 17.58 14.82 6.39
CA GLU A 9 17.13 13.45 6.14
C GLU A 9 16.26 12.91 7.28
N GLY A 10 16.62 13.20 8.53
CA GLY A 10 15.83 12.79 9.69
C GLY A 10 14.51 13.52 9.85
N LYS A 11 14.34 14.67 9.19
CA LYS A 11 13.10 15.47 9.21
C LYS A 11 12.21 15.26 7.99
N THR A 12 12.73 14.60 6.96
CA THR A 12 11.94 14.32 5.75
C THR A 12 10.97 13.18 6.00
N SER A 13 9.69 13.46 5.79
CA SER A 13 8.64 12.45 5.91
C SER A 13 8.70 11.46 4.76
N CYS A 14 8.61 10.18 5.11
CA CYS A 14 8.56 9.08 4.15
C CYS A 14 7.39 8.17 4.47
N TRP A 15 6.98 7.39 3.49
CA TRP A 15 5.96 6.37 3.67
C TRP A 15 6.57 5.07 4.16
N TYR A 16 5.92 4.46 5.15
CA TYR A 16 6.31 3.16 5.71
C TYR A 16 5.10 2.27 5.80
N ALA A 17 5.29 0.97 5.62
CA ALA A 17 4.24 -0.02 5.79
C ALA A 17 4.23 -0.52 7.24
N VAL A 18 3.07 -0.50 7.85
CA VAL A 18 2.85 -0.92 9.25
C VAL A 18 2.01 -2.19 9.25
N TYR A 19 2.57 -3.25 9.82
CA TYR A 19 1.82 -4.49 10.02
C TYR A 19 1.00 -4.38 11.31
N THR A 20 -0.27 -4.71 11.19
CA THR A 20 -1.21 -4.65 12.31
C THR A 20 -1.56 -6.05 12.81
N ALA A 21 -2.04 -6.13 14.04
CA ALA A 21 -2.68 -7.34 14.52
C ALA A 21 -3.87 -7.71 13.64
N GLY A 22 -4.20 -8.99 13.55
CA GLY A 22 -5.23 -9.48 12.63
C GLY A 22 -6.54 -8.73 12.73
N ARG A 23 -7.03 -8.23 11.60
CA ARG A 23 -8.29 -7.49 11.45
C ARG A 23 -8.36 -6.18 12.23
N ALA A 24 -7.22 -5.63 12.65
CA ALA A 24 -7.16 -4.39 13.43
C ALA A 24 -6.90 -3.14 12.58
N GLU A 25 -6.82 -3.26 11.26
CA GLU A 25 -6.40 -2.17 10.36
C GLU A 25 -7.24 -0.90 10.57
N LYS A 26 -8.56 -1.03 10.58
CA LYS A 26 -9.46 0.12 10.74
C LYS A 26 -9.34 0.79 12.11
N LYS A 27 -9.19 -0.01 13.17
CA LYS A 27 -8.99 0.51 14.53
C LYS A 27 -7.64 1.20 14.68
N VAL A 28 -6.60 0.64 14.07
CA VAL A 28 -5.27 1.25 14.06
C VAL A 28 -5.32 2.57 13.30
N LYS A 29 -6.02 2.63 12.16
CA LYS A 29 -6.22 3.86 11.40
C LYS A 29 -6.83 4.96 12.28
N GLU A 30 -7.89 4.66 13.03
CA GLU A 30 -8.53 5.62 13.94
C GLU A 30 -7.54 6.10 15.01
N ARG A 31 -6.75 5.20 15.58
CA ARG A 31 -5.77 5.53 16.62
C ARG A 31 -4.63 6.39 16.08
N LEU A 32 -4.18 6.12 14.87
CA LEU A 32 -3.16 6.93 14.20
C LEU A 32 -3.68 8.34 13.91
N ASP A 33 -4.92 8.46 13.44
CA ASP A 33 -5.55 9.75 13.20
C ASP A 33 -5.67 10.56 14.48
N LYS A 34 -6.09 9.94 15.58
CA LYS A 34 -6.16 10.58 16.90
C LYS A 34 -4.79 11.00 17.43
N ALA A 35 -3.74 10.27 17.08
CA ALA A 35 -2.38 10.61 17.47
C ALA A 35 -1.76 11.70 16.56
N GLY A 36 -2.48 12.17 15.55
CA GLY A 36 -1.98 13.17 14.62
C GLY A 36 -0.97 12.63 13.61
N ILE A 37 -0.94 11.32 13.40
CA ILE A 37 -0.03 10.68 12.45
C ILE A 37 -0.75 10.52 11.11
N GLU A 38 -0.18 11.08 10.04
CA GLU A 38 -0.69 10.91 8.69
C GLU A 38 -0.62 9.45 8.29
N SER A 39 -1.74 8.88 7.90
CA SER A 39 -1.84 7.46 7.55
C SER A 39 -2.78 7.24 6.36
N TYR A 40 -2.57 6.14 5.67
CA TYR A 40 -3.40 5.73 4.54
C TYR A 40 -3.75 4.25 4.68
N LEU A 41 -5.03 3.97 4.75
CA LEU A 41 -5.56 2.60 4.74
C LEU A 41 -6.31 2.40 3.42
N PRO A 42 -5.69 1.75 2.41
CA PRO A 42 -6.37 1.48 1.15
C PRO A 42 -7.48 0.45 1.35
N LEU A 43 -8.70 0.83 1.03
CA LEU A 43 -9.88 0.00 1.14
C LEU A 43 -10.53 -0.21 -0.23
N GLN A 44 -11.11 -1.37 -0.42
CA GLN A 44 -11.92 -1.68 -1.59
C GLN A 44 -13.23 -2.31 -1.17
N SER A 45 -14.26 -2.12 -1.98
CA SER A 45 -15.57 -2.68 -1.69
C SER A 45 -15.72 -4.07 -2.28
N VAL A 46 -16.28 -4.98 -1.50
CA VAL A 46 -16.67 -6.30 -1.95
C VAL A 46 -18.12 -6.55 -1.55
N ILE A 47 -18.80 -7.41 -2.30
CA ILE A 47 -20.17 -7.81 -1.95
C ILE A 47 -20.09 -9.15 -1.24
N ARG A 48 -20.64 -9.19 -0.02
CA ARG A 48 -20.73 -10.42 0.79
C ARG A 48 -22.17 -10.77 1.04
N LEU A 49 -22.45 -12.08 1.05
CA LEU A 49 -23.76 -12.60 1.42
C LEU A 49 -23.81 -12.82 2.92
N TRP A 50 -24.79 -12.20 3.55
CA TRP A 50 -25.07 -12.40 4.97
C TRP A 50 -26.57 -12.69 5.12
N ASN A 51 -26.95 -13.85 5.61
CA ASN A 51 -28.34 -14.30 5.72
C ASN A 51 -29.13 -14.09 4.42
N ASN A 52 -28.58 -14.52 3.28
CA ASN A 52 -29.13 -14.36 1.93
C ASN A 52 -29.31 -12.89 1.47
N ARG A 53 -28.74 -11.93 2.19
CA ARG A 53 -28.72 -10.52 1.79
C ARG A 53 -27.35 -10.12 1.32
N LYS A 54 -27.30 -9.41 0.20
CA LYS A 54 -26.05 -8.84 -0.34
C LYS A 54 -25.71 -7.58 0.44
N ARG A 55 -24.50 -7.53 1.02
CA ARG A 55 -23.97 -6.35 1.70
C ARG A 55 -22.66 -5.92 1.06
N LYS A 56 -22.54 -4.62 0.83
CA LYS A 56 -21.29 -4.00 0.42
C LYS A 56 -20.40 -3.79 1.64
N VAL A 57 -19.21 -4.38 1.63
CA VAL A 57 -18.25 -4.30 2.73
C VAL A 57 -16.96 -3.70 2.22
N MET A 58 -16.36 -2.80 2.98
CA MET A 58 -15.03 -2.24 2.68
C MET A 58 -13.96 -3.07 3.36
N ILE A 59 -13.04 -3.61 2.58
CA ILE A 59 -11.93 -4.43 3.08
C ILE A 59 -10.59 -3.82 2.69
N PRO A 60 -9.53 -4.05 3.49
CA PRO A 60 -8.19 -3.59 3.13
C PRO A 60 -7.71 -4.20 1.82
N VAL A 61 -7.12 -3.38 0.95
CA VAL A 61 -6.50 -3.85 -0.29
C VAL A 61 -5.27 -4.70 0.02
N VAL A 62 -4.50 -4.29 1.03
CA VAL A 62 -3.34 -5.03 1.52
C VAL A 62 -3.67 -5.55 2.93
N PRO A 63 -4.15 -6.80 3.05
CA PRO A 63 -4.55 -7.32 4.35
C PRO A 63 -3.41 -7.28 5.37
N GLY A 64 -3.70 -6.75 6.56
CA GLY A 64 -2.75 -6.66 7.65
C GLY A 64 -1.85 -5.42 7.62
N TYR A 65 -1.92 -4.58 6.60
CA TYR A 65 -1.03 -3.43 6.46
C TYR A 65 -1.79 -2.11 6.38
N ILE A 66 -1.19 -1.09 6.98
CA ILE A 66 -1.56 0.31 6.84
C ILE A 66 -0.30 1.11 6.54
N PHE A 67 -0.42 2.23 5.86
CA PHE A 67 0.72 3.05 5.48
C PHE A 67 0.74 4.32 6.31
N VAL A 68 1.93 4.72 6.77
CA VAL A 68 2.13 5.95 7.56
C VAL A 68 3.15 6.84 6.86
N HIS A 69 2.96 8.14 6.99
CA HIS A 69 3.82 9.17 6.40
C HIS A 69 4.36 10.06 7.50
N LEU A 70 5.63 9.90 7.82
CA LEU A 70 6.28 10.64 8.90
C LEU A 70 7.81 10.54 8.78
N PRO A 71 8.54 11.41 9.49
CA PRO A 71 9.99 11.27 9.58
C PRO A 71 10.41 9.98 10.30
N VAL A 72 11.52 9.39 9.90
CA VAL A 72 12.03 8.14 10.52
C VAL A 72 12.23 8.28 12.03
N GLY A 73 12.56 9.47 12.50
CA GLY A 73 12.71 9.74 13.94
C GLY A 73 11.41 9.60 14.74
N ASP A 74 10.25 9.69 14.08
CA ASP A 74 8.94 9.60 14.72
C ASP A 74 8.32 8.18 14.67
N VAL A 75 9.03 7.21 14.11
CA VAL A 75 8.56 5.82 14.00
C VAL A 75 8.21 5.22 15.36
N ALA A 76 8.92 5.61 16.41
CA ALA A 76 8.63 5.15 17.77
C ALA A 76 7.20 5.49 18.23
N LYS A 77 6.65 6.62 17.78
CA LYS A 77 5.26 7.02 18.06
C LYS A 77 4.25 6.04 17.45
N VAL A 78 4.54 5.54 16.25
CA VAL A 78 3.70 4.54 15.57
C VAL A 78 3.75 3.22 16.33
N LYS A 79 4.92 2.80 16.76
CA LYS A 79 5.08 1.55 17.51
C LYS A 79 4.33 1.53 18.83
N SER A 80 4.09 2.68 19.43
CA SER A 80 3.36 2.80 20.69
C SER A 80 1.85 2.72 20.51
N VAL A 81 1.35 2.79 19.28
CA VAL A 81 -0.08 2.69 18.99
C VAL A 81 -0.56 1.24 19.15
N LYS A 82 -1.62 1.06 19.92
CA LYS A 82 -2.18 -0.28 20.17
C LYS A 82 -2.70 -0.90 18.87
N GLY A 83 -2.31 -2.14 18.63
CA GLY A 83 -2.68 -2.88 17.41
C GLY A 83 -1.57 -2.88 16.36
N VAL A 84 -0.54 -2.06 16.51
CA VAL A 84 0.65 -2.07 15.65
C VAL A 84 1.56 -3.21 16.09
N SER A 85 1.88 -4.12 15.17
CA SER A 85 2.82 -5.22 15.43
C SER A 85 4.25 -4.81 15.12
N PHE A 86 4.51 -4.36 13.89
CA PHE A 86 5.83 -3.88 13.48
C PHE A 86 5.72 -3.02 12.23
N LEU A 87 6.77 -2.27 11.93
CA LEU A 87 6.95 -1.61 10.64
C LEU A 87 7.86 -2.47 9.76
N LEU A 88 7.56 -2.48 8.46
CA LEU A 88 8.32 -3.29 7.52
C LEU A 88 9.79 -2.88 7.50
N ARG A 89 10.65 -3.87 7.69
CA ARG A 89 12.11 -3.72 7.68
C ARG A 89 12.73 -4.65 6.65
N GLU A 90 13.84 -4.20 6.11
CA GLU A 90 14.70 -4.99 5.25
C GLU A 90 16.15 -4.70 5.63
N GLU A 91 16.91 -5.75 5.89
CA GLU A 91 18.32 -5.64 6.33
C GLU A 91 18.53 -4.71 7.53
N GLY A 92 17.61 -4.76 8.50
CA GLY A 92 17.70 -3.97 9.73
C GLY A 92 17.26 -2.51 9.61
N ARG A 93 16.84 -2.08 8.42
CA ARG A 93 16.38 -0.71 8.16
C ARG A 93 14.89 -0.69 7.81
N TYR A 94 14.20 0.37 8.20
CA TYR A 94 12.83 0.58 7.78
C TYR A 94 12.78 0.82 6.26
N VAL A 95 11.89 0.09 5.58
CA VAL A 95 11.70 0.24 4.14
C VAL A 95 10.85 1.47 3.90
N SER A 96 11.43 2.50 3.26
CA SER A 96 10.65 3.65 2.79
C SER A 96 10.06 3.36 1.41
N ILE A 97 8.77 3.65 1.26
CA ILE A 97 8.08 3.49 0.00
C ILE A 97 8.16 4.83 -0.73
N PRO A 98 8.70 4.87 -1.96
CA PRO A 98 8.78 6.11 -2.72
C PRO A 98 7.41 6.78 -2.90
N GLU A 99 7.38 8.10 -2.82
CA GLU A 99 6.16 8.89 -2.99
C GLU A 99 5.44 8.55 -4.30
N CYS A 100 6.19 8.40 -5.39
CA CYS A 100 5.62 8.06 -6.69
C CYS A 100 4.89 6.70 -6.68
N GLN A 101 5.38 5.73 -5.94
CA GLN A 101 4.70 4.44 -5.78
C GLN A 101 3.39 4.58 -5.01
N MET A 102 3.40 5.37 -3.95
CA MET A 102 2.19 5.64 -3.15
C MET A 102 1.14 6.38 -3.96
N GLU A 103 1.55 7.34 -4.77
CA GLU A 103 0.63 8.07 -5.67
C GLU A 103 -0.02 7.14 -6.69
N VAL A 104 0.77 6.29 -7.34
CA VAL A 104 0.25 5.30 -8.31
C VAL A 104 -0.67 4.30 -7.62
N PHE A 105 -0.29 3.82 -6.44
CA PHE A 105 -1.10 2.88 -5.67
C PHE A 105 -2.43 3.51 -5.25
N ARG A 106 -2.40 4.73 -4.75
CA ARG A 106 -3.61 5.47 -4.37
C ARG A 106 -4.51 5.69 -5.57
N SER A 107 -3.95 6.08 -6.70
CA SER A 107 -4.69 6.23 -7.95
C SER A 107 -5.32 4.92 -8.40
N MET A 108 -4.60 3.81 -8.31
CA MET A 108 -5.11 2.48 -8.63
C MET A 108 -6.32 2.13 -7.75
N VAL A 109 -6.22 2.36 -6.44
CA VAL A 109 -7.29 2.06 -5.48
C VAL A 109 -8.54 2.91 -5.75
N GLU A 110 -8.36 4.20 -6.03
CA GLU A 110 -9.46 5.16 -6.18
C GLU A 110 -10.15 5.09 -7.55
N ASN A 111 -9.43 4.76 -8.61
CA ASN A 111 -9.90 4.98 -9.98
C ASN A 111 -10.21 3.71 -10.77
N THR A 112 -9.85 2.52 -10.32
CA THR A 112 -10.04 1.33 -11.14
C THR A 112 -11.46 0.75 -11.08
N GLY A 113 -12.15 0.88 -9.95
CA GLY A 113 -13.46 0.24 -9.75
C GLY A 113 -13.44 -1.29 -9.80
N GLU A 114 -12.30 -1.89 -10.10
CA GLU A 114 -12.10 -3.32 -10.18
C GLU A 114 -11.45 -3.86 -8.90
N PHE A 115 -11.61 -5.16 -8.66
CA PHE A 115 -10.99 -5.81 -7.51
C PHE A 115 -9.47 -5.83 -7.65
N ILE A 116 -8.77 -5.41 -6.60
CA ILE A 116 -7.31 -5.40 -6.54
C ILE A 116 -6.85 -6.63 -5.76
N GLU A 117 -6.12 -7.51 -6.43
CA GLU A 117 -5.45 -8.63 -5.78
C GLU A 117 -4.09 -8.18 -5.26
N PHE A 118 -3.75 -8.60 -4.06
CA PHE A 118 -2.43 -8.35 -3.50
C PHE A 118 -1.67 -9.67 -3.36
N ALA A 119 -0.44 -9.72 -3.89
CA ALA A 119 0.42 -10.89 -3.83
C ALA A 119 1.79 -10.50 -3.29
N GLU A 120 2.28 -11.25 -2.31
CA GLU A 120 3.62 -11.03 -1.74
C GLU A 120 4.73 -11.38 -2.73
N GLU A 121 4.48 -12.34 -3.61
CA GLU A 121 5.42 -12.79 -4.62
C GLU A 121 4.76 -12.91 -5.99
N LEU A 122 5.56 -12.73 -7.03
CA LEU A 122 5.13 -12.93 -8.40
C LEU A 122 4.84 -14.41 -8.66
N THR A 123 3.65 -14.70 -9.17
CA THR A 123 3.31 -16.05 -9.61
C THR A 123 4.06 -16.36 -10.91
N PRO A 124 4.76 -17.51 -11.02
CA PRO A 124 5.41 -17.90 -12.27
C PRO A 124 4.42 -17.97 -13.44
N GLY A 125 4.82 -17.46 -14.60
CA GLY A 125 3.99 -17.45 -15.80
C GLY A 125 3.22 -16.16 -16.07
N ILE A 126 3.30 -15.17 -15.18
CA ILE A 126 2.76 -13.84 -15.44
C ILE A 126 3.73 -13.07 -16.32
N THR A 127 3.29 -12.69 -17.51
CA THR A 127 4.05 -11.79 -18.38
C THR A 127 3.81 -10.36 -17.91
N VAL A 128 4.88 -9.71 -17.49
CA VAL A 128 4.83 -8.39 -16.89
C VAL A 128 5.36 -7.36 -17.86
N ARG A 129 4.60 -6.30 -18.13
CA ARG A 129 5.05 -5.17 -18.97
C ARG A 129 5.27 -3.96 -18.07
N VAL A 130 6.47 -3.41 -18.10
CA VAL A 130 6.78 -2.20 -17.34
C VAL A 130 6.17 -1.00 -18.05
N THR A 131 5.28 -0.32 -17.35
CA THR A 131 4.73 0.95 -17.79
C THR A 131 4.98 1.97 -16.69
N ARG A 132 5.58 3.09 -17.07
CA ARG A 132 5.78 4.29 -16.26
C ARG A 132 6.09 4.06 -14.77
N GLY A 133 7.34 4.12 -14.41
CA GLY A 133 7.77 3.97 -13.05
C GLY A 133 7.73 2.52 -12.59
N GLN A 134 6.72 2.09 -11.90
CA GLN A 134 6.66 0.75 -11.34
C GLN A 134 5.36 0.01 -11.62
N LEU A 135 4.59 0.53 -12.55
CA LEU A 135 3.43 -0.19 -13.03
C LEU A 135 3.92 -1.22 -14.05
N GLU A 136 3.86 -2.47 -13.67
CA GLU A 136 4.32 -3.57 -14.51
C GLU A 136 3.13 -4.45 -14.90
N GLY A 137 2.94 -4.68 -16.19
CA GLY A 137 2.29 -5.89 -16.55
C GLY A 137 0.96 -5.87 -17.20
N ALA A 138 0.96 -6.54 -18.32
CA ALA A 138 -0.24 -7.13 -18.83
C ALA A 138 -0.02 -8.62 -18.94
N THR A 139 -0.77 -9.41 -18.20
CA THR A 139 -0.90 -10.83 -18.52
C THR A 139 -1.85 -10.95 -19.70
N GLY A 140 -1.99 -12.14 -20.31
CA GLY A 140 -3.01 -12.38 -21.35
C GLY A 140 -4.44 -12.05 -20.95
N LYS A 141 -4.68 -11.58 -19.72
CA LYS A 141 -5.96 -11.11 -19.20
C LYS A 141 -5.94 -9.62 -18.83
N ASN A 142 -5.02 -8.84 -19.40
CA ASN A 142 -4.92 -7.39 -19.18
C ASN A 142 -4.86 -6.99 -17.70
N LYS A 143 -3.99 -7.61 -16.93
CA LYS A 143 -3.74 -7.22 -15.54
C LYS A 143 -2.60 -6.21 -15.49
N LEU A 144 -2.83 -5.10 -14.82
CA LEU A 144 -1.78 -4.17 -14.42
C LEU A 144 -1.25 -4.55 -13.05
N MET A 145 0.06 -4.47 -12.90
CA MET A 145 0.73 -4.79 -11.66
C MET A 145 1.54 -3.58 -11.17
N LEU A 146 1.34 -3.23 -9.91
CA LEU A 146 2.16 -2.26 -9.22
C LEU A 146 2.99 -2.99 -8.16
N ARG A 147 4.30 -2.87 -8.26
CA ARG A 147 5.20 -3.35 -7.22
C ARG A 147 5.38 -2.28 -6.15
N ILE A 148 5.16 -2.67 -4.90
CA ILE A 148 5.36 -1.80 -3.75
C ILE A 148 6.60 -2.25 -3.01
N ALA A 149 7.57 -1.34 -2.81
CA ALA A 149 8.87 -1.65 -2.23
C ALA A 149 8.77 -2.47 -0.95
N GLY A 150 9.43 -3.63 -0.94
CA GLY A 150 9.51 -4.52 0.23
C GLY A 150 8.23 -5.23 0.64
N LEU A 151 7.11 -4.94 0.01
CA LEU A 151 5.79 -5.44 0.43
C LEU A 151 5.24 -6.51 -0.49
N GLY A 152 5.26 -6.28 -1.80
CA GLY A 152 4.69 -7.18 -2.78
C GLY A 152 4.09 -6.45 -3.97
N CYS A 153 3.09 -7.05 -4.59
CA CYS A 153 2.50 -6.54 -5.82
C CYS A 153 0.98 -6.42 -5.70
N ALA A 154 0.45 -5.28 -6.13
CA ALA A 154 -0.98 -5.07 -6.30
C ALA A 154 -1.34 -5.34 -7.77
N LEU A 155 -2.34 -6.17 -8.00
CA LEU A 155 -2.78 -6.59 -9.33
C LEU A 155 -4.22 -6.14 -9.56
N VAL A 156 -4.47 -5.51 -10.68
CA VAL A 156 -5.82 -5.13 -11.08
C VAL A 156 -6.08 -5.49 -12.54
N THR A 157 -7.27 -6.01 -12.83
CA THR A 157 -7.69 -6.27 -14.20
C THR A 157 -8.19 -4.97 -14.81
N VAL A 158 -7.66 -4.60 -15.98
CA VAL A 158 -8.05 -3.38 -16.68
C VAL A 158 -8.47 -3.70 -18.11
N ALA A 159 -9.27 -2.82 -18.71
CA ALA A 159 -9.64 -2.95 -20.10
C ALA A 159 -8.42 -2.72 -21.01
N SER A 160 -8.38 -3.44 -22.14
CA SER A 160 -7.26 -3.38 -23.09
C SER A 160 -6.93 -1.98 -23.59
N ASP A 161 -7.95 -1.16 -23.78
CA ASP A 161 -7.82 0.23 -24.22
C ASP A 161 -7.15 1.13 -23.20
N ALA A 162 -7.29 0.83 -21.90
CA ALA A 162 -6.61 1.56 -20.84
C ALA A 162 -5.09 1.31 -20.83
N ILE A 163 -4.65 0.15 -21.33
CA ILE A 163 -3.23 -0.21 -21.40
C ILE A 163 -2.49 0.56 -22.50
N GLU A 164 -3.15 0.80 -23.63
CA GLU A 164 -2.56 1.53 -24.74
C GLU A 164 -2.31 3.00 -24.43
N LYS A 165 -3.13 3.60 -23.56
CA LYS A 165 -3.00 4.99 -23.15
C LYS A 165 -1.84 5.26 -22.18
N VAL A 166 -1.24 4.23 -21.66
CA VAL A 166 -0.15 4.33 -20.66
C VAL A 166 1.23 4.20 -21.33
N ARG A 167 1.26 4.05 -22.65
CA ARG A 167 2.49 4.14 -23.41
C ARG A 167 2.95 5.60 -23.45
#